data_168c0eaed4a2e31f7df2374ab8e7b363
#
_entry.id   168c0eaed4a2e31f7df2374ab8e7b363
#
_cell.length_a   1.000
_cell.length_b   1.000
_cell.length_c   1.000
_cell.angle_alpha   90.00
_cell.angle_beta   90.00
_cell.angle_gamma   90.00
#
_symmetry.space_group_name_H-M   'P 1'
#
loop_
_entity.id
_entity.type
_entity.pdbx_description
1 polymer ?
#
loop_
_entity_poly.entity_id
_entity_poly.type
_entity_poly.pdbx_seq_one_letter_code
_entity_poly.pdbx_strand_id
1 'polypeptide(L)'
;MLIVNEYTLKAARKSYKMLEPYEGKLSRTVLRGESGSNTADSLDYGNLVRQFNGEVIKVSSKSKDYLNPLDINMNYGDGDAPLKDKANFIMSMLELVVGGSGLTAEEKSVIDRCLPKIYEKYFNEPEPKNMPILQDLYDMLKNQEEKVGKKLATEMEIYVTGSLNVFNHQSNVDLNKQLLCFDIKELGSQLKKIGMLVIQDQVWNKVSQNRGSKATRYYIDEFHLLLKEEQTASYSVEIWKRFRKWGGIPTGITQNVKDLLMSKEIENIFDNTDFVLMLNQASGDREILARKLKISKPQLKYVTNSNAGEGLLFFGNTIVPFIDKFPKDTILYQKMTTKPEEVR
;
A
#
# COMPACT_ATOMS: atom_id res chain seq x y z
N MET A 1 3.44 5.62 2.73
CA MET A 1 2.92 5.19 1.43
C MET A 1 2.72 6.40 0.53
N LEU A 2 3.13 6.33 -0.70
CA LEU A 2 3.16 7.46 -1.63
C LEU A 2 2.42 7.11 -2.93
N ILE A 3 1.54 7.99 -3.39
CA ILE A 3 0.90 7.89 -4.71
C ILE A 3 1.41 9.02 -5.59
N VAL A 4 1.86 8.69 -6.81
CA VAL A 4 2.35 9.67 -7.79
C VAL A 4 1.63 9.46 -9.11
N ASN A 5 1.01 10.50 -9.64
CA ASN A 5 0.45 10.52 -10.98
C ASN A 5 1.49 10.99 -12.02
N GLU A 6 1.35 10.54 -13.26
CA GLU A 6 2.37 10.60 -14.33
C GLU A 6 2.94 12.00 -14.66
N TYR A 7 2.20 13.08 -14.43
CA TYR A 7 2.63 14.45 -14.77
C TYR A 7 3.75 15.01 -13.90
N THR A 8 3.84 14.58 -12.64
CA THR A 8 4.88 15.04 -11.71
C THR A 8 6.27 14.54 -12.12
N LEU A 9 6.34 13.38 -12.76
CA LEU A 9 7.59 12.82 -13.31
C LEU A 9 8.10 13.56 -14.55
N LYS A 10 7.23 14.26 -15.32
CA LYS A 10 7.69 15.08 -16.47
C LYS A 10 8.48 16.30 -16.02
N ALA A 11 8.17 16.89 -14.89
CA ALA A 11 8.95 17.99 -14.32
C ALA A 11 10.30 17.51 -13.77
N ALA A 12 10.35 16.35 -13.13
CA ALA A 12 11.60 15.71 -12.69
C ALA A 12 12.42 15.14 -13.87
N ARG A 13 11.78 14.73 -14.98
CA ARG A 13 12.44 14.22 -16.20
C ARG A 13 13.28 15.27 -16.95
N LYS A 14 13.01 16.56 -16.80
CA LYS A 14 13.86 17.62 -17.38
C LYS A 14 15.28 17.63 -16.80
N SER A 15 15.49 17.02 -15.64
CA SER A 15 16.80 16.92 -14.98
C SER A 15 17.47 15.55 -15.13
N TYR A 16 16.77 14.52 -15.63
CA TYR A 16 17.33 13.18 -15.81
C TYR A 16 16.87 12.53 -17.11
N LYS A 17 17.80 12.33 -18.04
CA LYS A 17 17.66 11.36 -19.14
C LYS A 17 17.74 9.95 -18.55
N MET A 18 16.69 9.46 -17.96
CA MET A 18 16.59 8.06 -17.57
C MET A 18 15.44 7.38 -18.26
N LEU A 19 15.81 6.37 -19.05
CA LEU A 19 15.01 5.27 -19.62
C LEU A 19 13.57 5.67 -19.99
N GLU A 20 13.35 5.91 -21.26
CA GLU A 20 12.00 6.04 -21.81
C GLU A 20 11.12 4.89 -21.33
N PRO A 21 9.88 5.14 -20.89
CA PRO A 21 9.00 4.05 -20.54
C PRO A 21 8.67 3.26 -21.79
N TYR A 22 9.13 2.04 -21.85
CA TYR A 22 8.48 1.03 -22.68
C TYR A 22 7.00 1.02 -22.31
N GLU A 23 6.10 1.01 -23.29
CA GLU A 23 4.63 1.02 -23.09
C GLU A 23 4.11 -0.28 -22.45
N GLY A 24 4.83 -0.85 -21.51
CA GLY A 24 4.48 -2.01 -20.71
C GLY A 24 4.03 -1.64 -19.31
N LYS A 25 3.01 -2.31 -18.82
CA LYS A 25 2.49 -2.20 -17.45
C LYS A 25 3.53 -2.78 -16.48
N LEU A 26 4.22 -1.93 -15.72
CA LEU A 26 5.37 -2.32 -14.90
C LEU A 26 5.03 -2.31 -13.40
N SER A 27 5.30 -3.40 -12.70
CA SER A 27 5.40 -3.43 -11.24
C SER A 27 6.88 -3.51 -10.81
N ARG A 28 7.22 -2.92 -9.66
CA ARG A 28 8.60 -2.81 -9.18
C ARG A 28 8.72 -3.27 -7.74
N THR A 29 9.80 -3.97 -7.44
CA THR A 29 10.19 -4.30 -6.07
C THR A 29 11.62 -3.81 -5.81
N VAL A 30 11.81 -3.09 -4.70
CA VAL A 30 13.12 -2.62 -4.25
C VAL A 30 13.49 -3.35 -2.97
N LEU A 31 14.60 -4.08 -3.01
CA LEU A 31 15.17 -4.77 -1.87
C LEU A 31 16.36 -3.99 -1.36
N ARG A 32 16.28 -3.49 -0.12
CA ARG A 32 17.40 -2.84 0.58
C ARG A 32 17.98 -3.80 1.61
N GLY A 33 19.30 -3.81 1.76
CA GLY A 33 19.95 -4.50 2.86
C GLY A 33 20.09 -3.61 4.08
N GLU A 34 20.19 -4.21 5.25
CA GLU A 34 20.56 -3.49 6.46
C GLU A 34 22.01 -2.98 6.34
N SER A 35 22.20 -1.68 6.22
CA SER A 35 23.48 -1.05 6.55
C SER A 35 23.46 -0.75 8.04
N GLY A 36 24.29 -1.46 8.81
CA GLY A 36 24.33 -1.33 10.27
C GLY A 36 24.65 0.08 10.73
N SER A 37 23.61 0.86 10.98
CA SER A 37 23.61 1.99 11.88
C SER A 37 22.22 2.09 12.50
N ASN A 38 22.17 1.90 13.80
CA ASN A 38 21.00 2.17 14.63
C ASN A 38 20.50 3.59 14.38
N THR A 39 19.19 3.76 14.22
CA THR A 39 18.49 5.01 13.94
C THR A 39 18.55 5.49 12.48
N ALA A 40 18.13 4.66 11.52
CA ALA A 40 17.66 5.21 10.27
C ALA A 40 16.30 5.88 10.56
N ASP A 41 16.28 7.20 10.68
CA ASP A 41 15.05 7.96 10.55
C ASP A 41 14.40 7.55 9.23
N SER A 42 13.22 6.94 9.30
CA SER A 42 12.47 6.58 8.10
C SER A 42 12.36 7.82 7.22
N LEU A 43 12.69 7.69 5.94
CA LEU A 43 12.57 8.76 4.95
C LEU A 43 11.25 9.52 5.19
N ASP A 44 11.36 10.82 5.51
CA ASP A 44 10.18 11.66 5.66
C ASP A 44 9.65 12.06 4.27
N TYR A 45 8.90 11.14 3.67
CA TYR A 45 8.21 11.39 2.40
C TYR A 45 7.26 12.58 2.49
N GLY A 46 6.80 12.95 3.69
CA GLY A 46 5.91 14.07 3.90
C GLY A 46 6.54 15.40 3.49
N ASN A 47 7.80 15.63 3.84
CA ASN A 47 8.51 16.84 3.44
C ASN A 47 8.70 16.93 1.94
N LEU A 48 9.06 15.83 1.29
CA LEU A 48 9.18 15.75 -0.16
C LEU A 48 7.84 16.08 -0.84
N VAL A 49 6.75 15.49 -0.37
CA VAL A 49 5.41 15.66 -0.95
C VAL A 49 4.93 17.11 -0.83
N ARG A 50 5.10 17.75 0.33
CA ARG A 50 4.72 19.16 0.53
C ARG A 50 5.46 20.10 -0.42
N GLN A 51 6.74 19.83 -0.71
CA GLN A 51 7.54 20.67 -1.61
C GLN A 51 7.10 20.60 -3.07
N PHE A 52 6.43 19.52 -3.45
CA PHE A 52 5.85 19.33 -4.78
C PHE A 52 4.33 19.62 -4.82
N ASN A 53 3.82 20.42 -3.88
CA ASN A 53 2.40 20.74 -3.78
C ASN A 53 1.48 19.51 -3.67
N GLY A 54 2.01 18.41 -3.12
CA GLY A 54 1.23 17.22 -2.82
C GLY A 54 0.51 17.34 -1.47
N GLU A 55 -0.29 16.33 -1.17
CA GLU A 55 -1.05 16.21 0.07
C GLU A 55 -0.42 15.17 0.97
N VAL A 56 -0.26 15.48 2.26
CA VAL A 56 0.19 14.55 3.29
C VAL A 56 -0.96 14.27 4.23
N ILE A 57 -1.48 13.07 4.16
CA ILE A 57 -2.62 12.58 4.95
C ILE A 57 -2.06 11.82 6.15
N LYS A 58 -2.26 12.37 7.34
CA LYS A 58 -1.77 11.77 8.58
C LYS A 58 -2.83 10.90 9.22
N VAL A 59 -2.68 9.59 9.13
CA VAL A 59 -3.62 8.64 9.73
C VAL A 59 -3.16 8.28 11.13
N SER A 60 -3.81 8.84 12.14
CA SER A 60 -3.52 8.56 13.56
C SER A 60 -4.73 8.85 14.43
N SER A 61 -4.75 8.35 15.66
CA SER A 61 -5.81 8.64 16.63
C SER A 61 -5.92 10.12 17.04
N LYS A 62 -4.91 10.92 16.73
CA LYS A 62 -4.85 12.36 17.06
C LYS A 62 -5.05 13.24 15.82
N SER A 63 -5.06 12.66 14.64
CA SER A 63 -5.25 13.41 13.39
C SER A 63 -6.71 13.82 13.22
N LYS A 64 -6.89 14.87 12.40
CA LYS A 64 -8.19 15.28 11.87
C LYS A 64 -8.40 14.82 10.43
N ASP A 65 -7.45 14.08 9.87
CA ASP A 65 -7.54 13.48 8.55
C ASP A 65 -8.22 12.12 8.68
N TYR A 66 -9.36 11.97 8.03
CA TYR A 66 -10.16 10.76 8.10
C TYR A 66 -10.23 10.08 6.74
N LEU A 67 -10.14 8.76 6.76
CA LEU A 67 -10.31 7.87 5.62
C LEU A 67 -11.43 6.88 5.95
N ASN A 68 -12.48 6.89 5.14
CA ASN A 68 -13.59 5.98 5.29
C ASN A 68 -13.27 4.64 4.59
N PRO A 69 -13.20 3.51 5.29
CA PRO A 69 -12.99 2.20 4.66
C PRO A 69 -14.16 1.79 3.75
N LEU A 70 -15.32 2.41 3.88
CA LEU A 70 -16.48 2.12 3.04
C LEU A 70 -16.56 2.99 1.78
N ASP A 71 -15.59 3.89 1.54
CA ASP A 71 -15.55 4.66 0.29
C ASP A 71 -15.49 3.77 -0.93
N ILE A 72 -16.33 4.06 -1.91
CA ILE A 72 -16.41 3.35 -3.19
C ILE A 72 -16.67 4.35 -4.32
N ASN A 73 -16.22 4.03 -5.53
CA ASN A 73 -16.63 4.74 -6.74
C ASN A 73 -17.32 3.79 -7.71
N MET A 74 -18.04 4.33 -8.68
CA MET A 74 -18.80 3.54 -9.65
C MET A 74 -17.93 2.67 -10.56
N ASN A 75 -16.63 2.94 -10.64
CA ASN A 75 -15.64 2.17 -11.43
C ASN A 75 -14.82 1.22 -10.58
N TYR A 76 -15.19 0.97 -9.32
CA TYR A 76 -14.39 0.23 -8.36
C TYR A 76 -14.08 -1.22 -8.76
N GLY A 77 -14.96 -1.88 -9.49
CA GLY A 77 -14.83 -3.29 -9.88
C GLY A 77 -14.61 -3.51 -11.39
N ASP A 78 -14.36 -4.75 -11.78
CA ASP A 78 -14.17 -5.18 -13.19
C ASP A 78 -15.47 -5.26 -14.00
N GLY A 79 -16.65 -5.01 -13.40
CA GLY A 79 -17.96 -5.10 -14.02
C GLY A 79 -18.96 -4.12 -13.43
N ASP A 80 -20.23 -4.34 -13.69
CA ASP A 80 -21.32 -3.46 -13.26
C ASP A 80 -21.68 -3.59 -11.75
N ALA A 81 -20.89 -4.35 -10.99
CA ALA A 81 -21.16 -4.60 -9.57
C ALA A 81 -19.99 -4.16 -8.67
N PRO A 82 -19.72 -2.85 -8.50
CA PRO A 82 -18.63 -2.35 -7.69
C PRO A 82 -18.70 -2.81 -6.22
N LEU A 83 -19.89 -3.05 -5.71
CA LEU A 83 -20.11 -3.50 -4.33
C LEU A 83 -19.57 -4.91 -4.08
N LYS A 84 -19.56 -5.79 -5.10
CA LYS A 84 -19.04 -7.16 -4.94
C LYS A 84 -17.55 -7.18 -4.61
N ASP A 85 -16.76 -6.37 -5.31
CA ASP A 85 -15.32 -6.25 -5.04
C ASP A 85 -15.07 -5.53 -3.71
N LYS A 86 -15.89 -4.53 -3.38
CA LYS A 86 -15.83 -3.83 -2.10
C LYS A 86 -16.18 -4.75 -0.92
N ALA A 87 -17.13 -5.66 -1.11
CA ALA A 87 -17.50 -6.66 -0.10
C ALA A 87 -16.29 -7.54 0.29
N ASN A 88 -15.48 -7.97 -0.68
CA ASN A 88 -14.25 -8.73 -0.40
C ASN A 88 -13.26 -7.94 0.48
N PHE A 89 -13.07 -6.66 0.20
CA PHE A 89 -12.25 -5.78 1.04
C PHE A 89 -12.81 -5.66 2.46
N ILE A 90 -14.13 -5.40 2.59
CA ILE A 90 -14.79 -5.25 3.90
C ILE A 90 -14.68 -6.54 4.71
N MET A 91 -14.87 -7.70 4.09
CA MET A 91 -14.68 -9.00 4.75
C MET A 91 -13.24 -9.19 5.22
N SER A 92 -12.24 -8.87 4.39
CA SER A 92 -10.82 -8.94 4.78
C SER A 92 -10.49 -8.00 5.93
N MET A 93 -11.08 -6.80 5.96
CA MET A 93 -10.93 -5.85 7.06
C MET A 93 -11.57 -6.38 8.35
N LEU A 94 -12.77 -6.95 8.27
CA LEU A 94 -13.47 -7.52 9.42
C LEU A 94 -12.78 -8.78 9.96
N GLU A 95 -12.12 -9.57 9.12
CA GLU A 95 -11.27 -10.67 9.56
C GLU A 95 -10.12 -10.18 10.46
N LEU A 96 -9.55 -9.00 10.18
CA LEU A 96 -8.54 -8.38 11.06
C LEU A 96 -9.15 -7.86 12.37
N VAL A 97 -10.40 -7.42 12.34
CA VAL A 97 -11.14 -6.93 13.53
C VAL A 97 -11.50 -8.09 14.47
N VAL A 98 -12.06 -9.17 13.91
CA VAL A 98 -12.48 -10.37 14.64
C VAL A 98 -11.25 -11.16 15.11
N GLY A 99 -10.20 -11.23 14.28
CA GLY A 99 -8.98 -11.99 14.57
C GLY A 99 -9.18 -13.51 14.52
N GLY A 100 -8.26 -14.24 15.14
CA GLY A 100 -8.35 -15.71 15.24
C GLY A 100 -8.31 -16.43 13.88
N SER A 101 -9.28 -17.30 13.63
CA SER A 101 -9.40 -18.08 12.38
C SER A 101 -10.10 -17.34 11.24
N GLY A 102 -10.38 -16.04 11.42
CA GLY A 102 -11.14 -15.24 10.45
C GLY A 102 -12.66 -15.42 10.54
N LEU A 103 -13.38 -14.93 9.53
CA LEU A 103 -14.84 -14.99 9.48
C LEU A 103 -15.36 -16.35 9.05
N THR A 104 -16.36 -16.87 9.76
CA THR A 104 -17.10 -18.07 9.37
C THR A 104 -17.99 -17.81 8.14
N ALA A 105 -18.46 -18.87 7.49
CA ALA A 105 -19.38 -18.77 6.36
C ALA A 105 -20.70 -18.05 6.73
N GLU A 106 -21.19 -18.27 7.96
CA GLU A 106 -22.39 -17.61 8.48
C GLU A 106 -22.16 -16.11 8.66
N GLU A 107 -21.03 -15.70 9.26
CA GLU A 107 -20.65 -14.30 9.42
C GLU A 107 -20.50 -13.59 8.06
N LYS A 108 -19.83 -14.23 7.09
CA LYS A 108 -19.71 -13.70 5.72
C LYS A 108 -21.07 -13.50 5.05
N SER A 109 -22.00 -14.43 5.21
CA SER A 109 -23.34 -14.33 4.64
C SER A 109 -24.16 -13.18 5.25
N VAL A 110 -24.03 -12.97 6.56
CA VAL A 110 -24.70 -11.85 7.25
C VAL A 110 -24.14 -10.51 6.79
N ILE A 111 -22.81 -10.39 6.70
CA ILE A 111 -22.14 -9.18 6.21
C ILE A 111 -22.59 -8.88 4.78
N ASP A 112 -22.49 -9.86 3.86
CA ASP A 112 -22.86 -9.71 2.45
C ASP A 112 -24.29 -9.22 2.26
N ARG A 113 -25.23 -9.72 3.07
CA ARG A 113 -26.64 -9.29 3.08
C ARG A 113 -26.83 -7.86 3.59
N CYS A 114 -25.98 -7.39 4.50
CA CYS A 114 -26.07 -6.05 5.07
C CYS A 114 -25.54 -4.97 4.11
N LEU A 115 -24.49 -5.28 3.36
CA LEU A 115 -23.79 -4.30 2.53
C LEU A 115 -24.70 -3.60 1.50
N PRO A 116 -25.50 -4.27 0.68
CA PRO A 116 -26.38 -3.57 -0.27
C PRO A 116 -27.33 -2.57 0.41
N LYS A 117 -27.79 -2.88 1.62
CA LYS A 117 -28.73 -2.04 2.36
C LYS A 117 -28.09 -0.75 2.86
N ILE A 118 -26.85 -0.80 3.36
CA ILE A 118 -26.16 0.41 3.83
C ILE A 118 -25.73 1.30 2.67
N TYR A 119 -25.47 0.73 1.47
CA TYR A 119 -25.09 1.49 0.29
C TYR A 119 -26.27 1.97 -0.55
N GLU A 120 -27.51 1.56 -0.25
CA GLU A 120 -28.71 1.89 -1.02
C GLU A 120 -28.88 3.39 -1.25
N LYS A 121 -28.70 4.18 -0.19
CA LYS A 121 -28.78 5.64 -0.27
C LYS A 121 -27.74 6.24 -1.20
N TYR A 122 -26.49 5.76 -1.12
CA TYR A 122 -25.42 6.23 -1.97
C TYR A 122 -25.63 5.86 -3.44
N PHE A 123 -26.08 4.65 -3.74
CA PHE A 123 -26.33 4.26 -5.14
C PHE A 123 -27.52 4.97 -5.77
N ASN A 124 -28.51 5.35 -4.97
CA ASN A 124 -29.64 6.15 -5.45
C ASN A 124 -29.25 7.62 -5.66
N GLU A 125 -28.42 8.17 -4.80
CA GLU A 125 -27.92 9.56 -4.85
C GLU A 125 -26.42 9.55 -4.51
N PRO A 126 -25.51 9.47 -5.53
CA PRO A 126 -24.07 9.29 -5.30
C PRO A 126 -23.36 10.58 -4.86
N GLU A 127 -23.72 11.06 -3.70
CA GLU A 127 -23.07 12.20 -3.04
C GLU A 127 -22.21 11.72 -1.86
N PRO A 128 -21.07 12.41 -1.57
CA PRO A 128 -20.19 12.05 -0.46
C PRO A 128 -20.91 11.92 0.89
N LYS A 129 -21.89 12.79 1.15
CA LYS A 129 -22.69 12.75 2.41
C LYS A 129 -23.53 11.49 2.59
N ASN A 130 -23.83 10.76 1.51
CA ASN A 130 -24.63 9.55 1.49
C ASN A 130 -23.79 8.28 1.55
N MET A 131 -22.46 8.42 1.51
CA MET A 131 -21.53 7.29 1.66
C MET A 131 -21.69 6.69 3.06
N PRO A 132 -21.91 5.37 3.21
CA PRO A 132 -21.97 4.75 4.53
C PRO A 132 -20.62 4.85 5.26
N ILE A 133 -20.67 4.82 6.59
CA ILE A 133 -19.50 4.71 7.47
C ILE A 133 -19.58 3.44 8.31
N LEU A 134 -18.57 3.11 9.09
CA LEU A 134 -18.56 1.90 9.93
C LEU A 134 -19.74 1.86 10.91
N GLN A 135 -20.23 3.01 11.36
CA GLN A 135 -21.44 3.09 12.20
C GLN A 135 -22.66 2.48 11.51
N ASP A 136 -22.86 2.75 10.23
CA ASP A 136 -24.02 2.22 9.49
C ASP A 136 -23.96 0.69 9.39
N LEU A 137 -22.78 0.13 9.17
CA LEU A 137 -22.57 -1.32 9.16
C LEU A 137 -22.77 -1.92 10.55
N TYR A 138 -22.23 -1.29 11.60
CA TYR A 138 -22.40 -1.71 12.99
C TYR A 138 -23.88 -1.75 13.38
N ASP A 139 -24.64 -0.70 13.10
CA ASP A 139 -26.05 -0.61 13.44
C ASP A 139 -26.88 -1.64 12.66
N MET A 140 -26.54 -1.85 11.38
CA MET A 140 -27.20 -2.86 10.56
C MET A 140 -26.94 -4.28 11.09
N LEU A 141 -25.71 -4.61 11.50
CA LEU A 141 -25.36 -5.92 12.09
C LEU A 141 -26.02 -6.11 13.46
N LYS A 142 -26.02 -5.08 14.30
CA LYS A 142 -26.63 -5.11 15.64
C LYS A 142 -28.13 -5.40 15.60
N ASN A 143 -28.80 -4.93 14.56
CA ASN A 143 -30.24 -5.09 14.37
C ASN A 143 -30.63 -6.38 13.61
N GLN A 144 -29.68 -7.27 13.29
CA GLN A 144 -30.00 -8.57 12.72
C GLN A 144 -30.67 -9.47 13.78
N GLU A 145 -31.60 -10.33 13.32
CA GLU A 145 -32.27 -11.28 14.22
C GLU A 145 -31.29 -12.35 14.72
N GLU A 146 -30.34 -12.74 13.87
CA GLU A 146 -29.36 -13.77 14.15
C GLU A 146 -28.33 -13.32 15.20
N LYS A 147 -27.98 -14.24 16.10
CA LYS A 147 -26.95 -13.99 17.15
C LYS A 147 -25.59 -13.63 16.55
N VAL A 148 -25.30 -14.14 15.36
CA VAL A 148 -24.04 -13.87 14.64
C VAL A 148 -23.89 -12.39 14.28
N GLY A 149 -24.94 -11.72 13.83
CA GLY A 149 -24.91 -10.28 13.57
C GLY A 149 -24.58 -9.47 14.82
N LYS A 150 -25.22 -9.79 15.96
CA LYS A 150 -24.97 -9.14 17.25
C LYS A 150 -23.55 -9.39 17.77
N LYS A 151 -23.02 -10.59 17.55
CA LYS A 151 -21.63 -10.93 17.89
C LYS A 151 -20.65 -10.07 17.09
N LEU A 152 -20.80 -10.01 15.78
CA LEU A 152 -19.98 -9.17 14.89
C LEU A 152 -20.03 -7.69 15.28
N ALA A 153 -21.23 -7.17 15.60
CA ALA A 153 -21.37 -5.80 16.10
C ALA A 153 -20.57 -5.59 17.38
N THR A 154 -20.62 -6.52 18.34
CA THR A 154 -19.83 -6.44 19.58
C THR A 154 -18.32 -6.43 19.30
N GLU A 155 -17.84 -7.24 18.37
CA GLU A 155 -16.43 -7.31 17.98
C GLU A 155 -15.95 -6.03 17.27
N MET A 156 -16.85 -5.35 16.55
CA MET A 156 -16.59 -4.05 15.90
C MET A 156 -16.66 -2.86 16.85
N GLU A 157 -17.28 -2.98 18.02
CA GLU A 157 -17.66 -1.84 18.88
C GLU A 157 -16.49 -0.93 19.25
N ILE A 158 -15.30 -1.49 19.51
CA ILE A 158 -14.10 -0.72 19.84
C ILE A 158 -13.63 0.18 18.66
N TYR A 159 -13.92 -0.23 17.42
CA TYR A 159 -13.54 0.51 16.20
C TYR A 159 -14.63 1.49 15.74
N VAL A 160 -15.82 1.44 16.31
CA VAL A 160 -16.96 2.28 15.94
C VAL A 160 -17.24 3.32 17.01
N THR A 161 -17.57 2.88 18.23
CA THR A 161 -17.91 3.75 19.36
C THR A 161 -16.81 3.82 20.42
N GLY A 162 -15.84 2.92 20.35
CA GLY A 162 -14.75 2.81 21.30
C GLY A 162 -13.52 3.66 20.97
N SER A 163 -12.42 3.37 21.63
CA SER A 163 -11.17 4.15 21.57
C SER A 163 -10.38 4.03 20.24
N LEU A 164 -10.75 3.09 19.38
CA LEU A 164 -10.06 2.84 18.09
C LEU A 164 -10.88 3.31 16.87
N ASN A 165 -11.77 4.28 17.03
CA ASN A 165 -12.75 4.72 16.04
C ASN A 165 -12.19 5.62 14.91
N VAL A 166 -10.89 5.58 14.66
CA VAL A 166 -10.21 6.43 13.67
C VAL A 166 -10.83 6.33 12.26
N PHE A 167 -11.36 5.15 11.92
CA PHE A 167 -11.94 4.88 10.61
C PHE A 167 -13.48 4.98 10.57
N ASN A 168 -14.13 5.44 11.66
CA ASN A 168 -15.58 5.61 11.71
C ASN A 168 -16.00 7.07 11.39
N HIS A 169 -15.51 7.62 10.30
CA HIS A 169 -15.78 8.98 9.85
C HIS A 169 -15.91 9.02 8.33
N GLN A 170 -16.62 10.02 7.82
CA GLN A 170 -16.57 10.35 6.39
C GLN A 170 -15.15 10.81 6.02
N SER A 171 -14.67 10.41 4.84
CA SER A 171 -13.41 10.93 4.32
C SER A 171 -13.47 12.44 4.14
N ASN A 172 -12.46 13.14 4.64
CA ASN A 172 -12.38 14.60 4.57
C ASN A 172 -11.08 15.09 3.91
N VAL A 173 -10.32 14.20 3.29
CA VAL A 173 -9.03 14.48 2.66
C VAL A 173 -9.16 14.59 1.13
N ASP A 174 -8.33 15.45 0.51
CA ASP A 174 -8.34 15.61 -0.95
C ASP A 174 -7.47 14.55 -1.64
N LEU A 175 -8.08 13.47 -2.07
CA LEU A 175 -7.41 12.41 -2.84
C LEU A 175 -7.20 12.75 -4.32
N ASN A 176 -7.54 13.96 -4.79
CA ASN A 176 -7.39 14.36 -6.20
C ASN A 176 -6.02 14.96 -6.53
N LYS A 177 -5.19 15.22 -5.53
CA LYS A 177 -3.81 15.67 -5.74
C LYS A 177 -3.01 14.66 -6.57
N GLN A 178 -2.05 15.17 -7.34
CA GLN A 178 -1.16 14.35 -8.17
C GLN A 178 -0.16 13.53 -7.33
N LEU A 179 0.18 14.04 -6.16
CA LEU A 179 1.13 13.43 -5.24
C LEU A 179 0.49 13.36 -3.85
N LEU A 180 0.36 12.14 -3.33
CA LEU A 180 -0.25 11.87 -2.04
C LEU A 180 0.72 11.05 -1.18
N CYS A 181 0.82 11.38 0.09
CA CYS A 181 1.55 10.60 1.09
C CYS A 181 0.61 10.23 2.24
N PHE A 182 0.45 8.95 2.51
CA PHE A 182 -0.22 8.48 3.71
C PHE A 182 0.84 8.19 4.78
N ASP A 183 0.82 9.01 5.83
CA ASP A 183 1.69 8.84 7.00
C ASP A 183 0.93 8.09 8.10
N ILE A 184 1.39 6.85 8.37
CA ILE A 184 0.83 5.96 9.39
C ILE A 184 1.80 5.73 10.56
N LYS A 185 2.85 6.54 10.68
CA LYS A 185 3.91 6.37 11.68
C LYS A 185 3.37 6.37 13.11
N GLU A 186 2.40 7.23 13.38
CA GLU A 186 1.77 7.37 14.70
C GLU A 186 0.54 6.48 14.92
N LEU A 187 0.22 5.61 13.95
CA LEU A 187 -0.89 4.68 14.08
C LEU A 187 -0.47 3.51 15.00
N GLY A 188 -1.15 3.34 16.11
CA GLY A 188 -0.87 2.28 17.08
C GLY A 188 -0.90 0.88 16.46
N SER A 189 -0.18 -0.07 17.05
CA SER A 189 0.02 -1.42 16.49
C SER A 189 -1.29 -2.15 16.14
N GLN A 190 -2.35 -1.97 16.93
CA GLN A 190 -3.67 -2.56 16.68
C GLN A 190 -4.35 -2.02 15.43
N LEU A 191 -4.22 -0.70 15.18
CA LEU A 191 -4.81 -0.03 14.02
C LEU A 191 -3.92 -0.11 12.78
N LYS A 192 -2.61 -0.38 12.94
CA LYS A 192 -1.65 -0.32 11.83
C LYS A 192 -2.00 -1.28 10.69
N LYS A 193 -2.40 -2.51 11.00
CA LYS A 193 -2.79 -3.52 10.02
C LYS A 193 -4.05 -3.09 9.25
N ILE A 194 -5.08 -2.66 9.98
CA ILE A 194 -6.33 -2.15 9.40
C ILE A 194 -6.03 -0.90 8.57
N GLY A 195 -5.24 0.04 9.09
CA GLY A 195 -4.85 1.25 8.38
C GLY A 195 -4.12 0.99 7.08
N MET A 196 -3.19 0.04 7.06
CA MET A 196 -2.48 -0.35 5.84
C MET A 196 -3.44 -0.94 4.80
N LEU A 197 -4.40 -1.76 5.23
CA LEU A 197 -5.42 -2.35 4.36
C LEU A 197 -6.36 -1.27 3.80
N VAL A 198 -6.83 -0.35 4.66
CA VAL A 198 -7.68 0.78 4.25
C VAL A 198 -6.96 1.67 3.23
N ILE A 199 -5.68 1.97 3.44
CA ILE A 199 -4.90 2.76 2.48
C ILE A 199 -4.76 2.03 1.14
N GLN A 200 -4.51 0.71 1.14
CA GLN A 200 -4.46 -0.05 -0.11
C GLN A 200 -5.78 0.02 -0.88
N ASP A 201 -6.90 -0.04 -0.17
CA ASP A 201 -8.23 0.09 -0.77
C ASP A 201 -8.47 1.50 -1.32
N GLN A 202 -8.06 2.55 -0.61
CA GLN A 202 -8.12 3.93 -1.12
C GLN A 202 -7.25 4.11 -2.38
N VAL A 203 -6.08 3.49 -2.41
CA VAL A 203 -5.24 3.48 -3.61
C VAL A 203 -5.91 2.72 -4.75
N TRP A 204 -6.54 1.58 -4.47
CA TRP A 204 -7.32 0.83 -5.45
C TRP A 204 -8.48 1.67 -6.01
N ASN A 205 -9.20 2.36 -5.12
CA ASN A 205 -10.25 3.29 -5.49
C ASN A 205 -9.72 4.37 -6.46
N LYS A 206 -8.50 4.90 -6.21
CA LYS A 206 -7.85 5.88 -7.10
C LYS A 206 -7.39 5.29 -8.43
N VAL A 207 -6.83 4.09 -8.42
CA VAL A 207 -6.43 3.38 -9.66
C VAL A 207 -7.67 3.13 -10.54
N SER A 208 -8.77 2.72 -9.93
CA SER A 208 -10.02 2.45 -10.65
C SER A 208 -10.63 3.73 -11.26
N GLN A 209 -10.59 4.86 -10.56
CA GLN A 209 -10.99 6.16 -11.09
C GLN A 209 -10.11 6.61 -12.27
N ASN A 210 -8.82 6.34 -12.21
CA ASN A 210 -7.85 6.74 -13.24
C ASN A 210 -7.78 5.78 -14.42
N ARG A 211 -8.50 4.65 -14.38
CA ARG A 211 -8.48 3.61 -15.41
C ARG A 211 -8.67 4.18 -16.81
N GLY A 212 -7.74 3.85 -17.73
CA GLY A 212 -7.76 4.30 -19.11
C GLY A 212 -7.41 5.77 -19.35
N SER A 213 -7.21 6.57 -18.30
CA SER A 213 -6.89 8.01 -18.40
C SER A 213 -5.50 8.35 -17.90
N LYS A 214 -5.08 7.80 -16.76
CA LYS A 214 -3.81 8.13 -16.10
C LYS A 214 -3.19 6.88 -15.46
N ALA A 215 -1.87 6.75 -15.54
CA ALA A 215 -1.15 5.77 -14.74
C ALA A 215 -1.05 6.24 -13.28
N THR A 216 -1.26 5.31 -12.34
CA THR A 216 -1.13 5.56 -10.91
C THR A 216 0.03 4.76 -10.35
N ARG A 217 1.03 5.44 -9.79
CA ARG A 217 2.19 4.80 -9.14
C ARG A 217 1.96 4.75 -7.65
N TYR A 218 2.17 3.59 -7.07
CA TYR A 218 1.99 3.33 -5.65
C TYR A 218 3.28 2.79 -5.04
N TYR A 219 3.87 3.54 -4.12
CA TYR A 219 5.08 3.16 -3.41
C TYR A 219 4.76 2.79 -1.98
N ILE A 220 5.19 1.61 -1.56
CA ILE A 220 4.90 1.05 -0.23
C ILE A 220 6.23 0.84 0.47
N ASP A 221 6.55 1.69 1.41
CA ASP A 221 7.71 1.48 2.29
C ASP A 221 7.38 0.45 3.37
N GLU A 222 8.39 -0.30 3.81
CA GLU A 222 8.24 -1.44 4.73
C GLU A 222 7.18 -2.46 4.24
N PHE A 223 7.21 -2.75 2.94
CA PHE A 223 6.22 -3.62 2.27
C PHE A 223 6.03 -4.98 2.95
N HIS A 224 7.09 -5.54 3.58
CA HIS A 224 7.00 -6.80 4.31
C HIS A 224 5.93 -6.81 5.40
N LEU A 225 5.56 -5.64 5.96
CA LEU A 225 4.51 -5.55 6.98
C LEU A 225 3.13 -5.94 6.47
N LEU A 226 2.85 -5.72 5.18
CA LEU A 226 1.59 -6.14 4.53
C LEU A 226 1.52 -7.65 4.33
N LEU A 227 2.65 -8.33 4.33
CA LEU A 227 2.74 -9.77 4.07
C LEU A 227 2.81 -10.62 5.35
N LYS A 228 2.77 -10.00 6.53
CA LYS A 228 2.81 -10.71 7.82
C LYS A 228 1.52 -11.45 8.16
N GLU A 229 0.39 -10.90 7.76
CA GLU A 229 -0.93 -11.47 8.00
C GLU A 229 -1.49 -12.03 6.69
N GLU A 230 -2.07 -13.20 6.73
CA GLU A 230 -2.58 -13.90 5.54
C GLU A 230 -3.61 -13.05 4.77
N GLN A 231 -4.52 -12.38 5.48
CA GLN A 231 -5.57 -11.55 4.90
C GLN A 231 -5.00 -10.35 4.14
N THR A 232 -4.06 -9.61 4.76
CA THR A 232 -3.42 -8.46 4.09
C THR A 232 -2.49 -8.90 2.97
N ALA A 233 -1.84 -10.06 3.10
CA ALA A 233 -0.99 -10.62 2.07
C ALA A 233 -1.80 -11.02 0.83
N SER A 234 -2.88 -11.78 1.01
CA SER A 234 -3.77 -12.21 -0.07
C SER A 234 -4.41 -11.02 -0.79
N TYR A 235 -4.88 -10.02 -0.05
CA TYR A 235 -5.41 -8.78 -0.63
C TYR A 235 -4.35 -8.00 -1.40
N SER A 236 -3.12 -7.91 -0.87
CA SER A 236 -2.00 -7.25 -1.55
C SER A 236 -1.65 -7.92 -2.87
N VAL A 237 -1.63 -9.25 -2.92
CA VAL A 237 -1.37 -10.01 -4.15
C VAL A 237 -2.46 -9.80 -5.19
N GLU A 238 -3.72 -9.80 -4.76
CA GLU A 238 -4.85 -9.55 -5.66
C GLU A 238 -4.75 -8.14 -6.27
N ILE A 239 -4.53 -7.12 -5.45
CA ILE A 239 -4.33 -5.75 -5.92
C ILE A 239 -3.12 -5.67 -6.86
N TRP A 240 -2.00 -6.32 -6.54
CA TRP A 240 -0.79 -6.31 -7.37
C TRP A 240 -1.06 -6.83 -8.79
N LYS A 241 -1.81 -7.94 -8.90
CA LYS A 241 -2.24 -8.50 -10.19
C LYS A 241 -3.20 -7.57 -10.94
N ARG A 242 -4.17 -6.98 -10.23
CA ARG A 242 -5.19 -6.09 -10.82
C ARG A 242 -4.60 -4.76 -11.27
N PHE A 243 -3.65 -4.19 -10.52
CA PHE A 243 -3.01 -2.92 -10.85
C PHE A 243 -2.41 -2.95 -12.25
N ARG A 244 -1.73 -4.04 -12.62
CA ARG A 244 -1.15 -4.21 -13.95
C ARG A 244 -2.18 -4.02 -15.07
N LYS A 245 -3.39 -4.55 -14.88
CA LYS A 245 -4.49 -4.45 -15.88
C LYS A 245 -5.08 -3.04 -15.95
N TRP A 246 -5.02 -2.28 -14.86
CA TRP A 246 -5.75 -1.01 -14.71
C TRP A 246 -4.85 0.23 -14.77
N GLY A 247 -3.59 0.08 -15.12
CA GLY A 247 -2.64 1.19 -15.22
C GLY A 247 -2.07 1.62 -13.85
N GLY A 248 -2.21 0.78 -12.84
CA GLY A 248 -1.51 0.90 -11.57
C GLY A 248 -0.10 0.32 -11.67
N ILE A 249 0.86 0.94 -10.98
CA ILE A 249 2.26 0.50 -10.93
C ILE A 249 2.66 0.43 -9.46
N PRO A 250 2.47 -0.74 -8.81
CA PRO A 250 2.86 -0.92 -7.41
C PRO A 250 4.38 -1.09 -7.31
N THR A 251 4.97 -0.54 -6.25
CA THR A 251 6.39 -0.66 -5.91
C THR A 251 6.51 -0.95 -4.42
N GLY A 252 6.92 -2.16 -4.08
CA GLY A 252 7.24 -2.55 -2.71
C GLY A 252 8.69 -2.21 -2.38
N ILE A 253 8.91 -1.56 -1.23
CA ILE A 253 10.25 -1.24 -0.71
C ILE A 253 10.37 -1.92 0.64
N THR A 254 11.46 -2.64 0.88
CA THR A 254 11.71 -3.28 2.16
C THR A 254 13.20 -3.35 2.48
N GLN A 255 13.51 -3.27 3.75
CA GLN A 255 14.83 -3.56 4.30
C GLN A 255 14.86 -4.98 4.91
N ASN A 256 13.71 -5.52 5.30
CA ASN A 256 13.60 -6.82 5.93
C ASN A 256 13.23 -7.90 4.90
N VAL A 257 14.24 -8.37 4.19
CA VAL A 257 14.09 -9.40 3.16
C VAL A 257 13.69 -10.74 3.75
N LYS A 258 14.19 -11.09 4.93
CA LYS A 258 13.86 -12.34 5.60
C LYS A 258 12.36 -12.46 5.88
N ASP A 259 11.76 -11.44 6.49
CA ASP A 259 10.32 -11.42 6.75
C ASP A 259 9.51 -11.46 5.44
N LEU A 260 9.98 -10.75 4.41
CA LEU A 260 9.37 -10.77 3.08
C LEU A 260 9.32 -12.19 2.53
N LEU A 261 10.44 -12.92 2.55
CA LEU A 261 10.57 -14.26 1.97
C LEU A 261 9.89 -15.37 2.79
N MET A 262 9.49 -15.09 4.03
CA MET A 262 8.71 -16.03 4.85
C MET A 262 7.23 -16.09 4.43
N SER A 263 6.71 -15.08 3.77
CA SER A 263 5.34 -15.07 3.27
C SER A 263 5.20 -16.05 2.09
N LYS A 264 4.17 -16.88 2.11
CA LYS A 264 3.81 -17.77 0.98
C LYS A 264 3.42 -16.97 -0.26
N GLU A 265 2.87 -15.78 -0.05
CA GLU A 265 2.36 -14.92 -1.11
C GLU A 265 3.47 -14.17 -1.87
N ILE A 266 4.70 -14.15 -1.33
CA ILE A 266 5.81 -13.42 -1.97
C ILE A 266 6.17 -13.97 -3.35
N GLU A 267 6.02 -15.27 -3.58
CA GLU A 267 6.27 -15.87 -4.90
C GLU A 267 5.33 -15.30 -5.94
N ASN A 268 4.05 -15.18 -5.60
CA ASN A 268 3.05 -14.57 -6.47
C ASN A 268 3.40 -13.11 -6.82
N ILE A 269 3.98 -12.37 -5.88
CA ILE A 269 4.38 -10.98 -6.09
C ILE A 269 5.60 -10.91 -7.01
N PHE A 270 6.63 -11.73 -6.78
CA PHE A 270 7.80 -11.79 -7.66
C PHE A 270 7.44 -12.20 -9.09
N ASP A 271 6.57 -13.20 -9.26
CA ASP A 271 6.13 -13.67 -10.58
C ASP A 271 5.33 -12.60 -11.36
N ASN A 272 4.76 -11.62 -10.64
CA ASN A 272 4.05 -10.48 -11.22
C ASN A 272 4.85 -9.17 -11.15
N THR A 273 6.16 -9.25 -10.89
CA THR A 273 7.07 -8.11 -10.79
C THR A 273 8.01 -8.08 -11.98
N ASP A 274 7.98 -7.00 -12.75
CA ASP A 274 8.84 -6.84 -13.93
C ASP A 274 10.25 -6.35 -13.57
N PHE A 275 10.41 -5.62 -12.46
CA PHE A 275 11.69 -5.09 -11.99
C PHE A 275 11.93 -5.42 -10.53
N VAL A 276 13.15 -5.90 -10.24
CA VAL A 276 13.66 -5.96 -8.86
C VAL A 276 14.95 -5.17 -8.77
N LEU A 277 14.97 -4.15 -7.92
CA LEU A 277 16.18 -3.40 -7.60
C LEU A 277 16.73 -3.91 -6.28
N MET A 278 17.90 -4.56 -6.34
CA MET A 278 18.56 -5.11 -5.17
C MET A 278 19.80 -4.28 -4.85
N LEU A 279 19.77 -3.60 -3.72
CA LEU A 279 20.89 -2.87 -3.16
C LEU A 279 21.74 -3.78 -2.26
N ASN A 280 22.69 -3.22 -1.51
CA ASN A 280 23.53 -3.97 -0.58
C ASN A 280 22.69 -4.80 0.40
N GLN A 281 23.05 -6.06 0.60
CA GLN A 281 22.31 -7.01 1.43
C GLN A 281 23.12 -7.51 2.61
N ALA A 282 22.46 -7.74 3.74
CA ALA A 282 23.05 -8.38 4.89
C ALA A 282 23.49 -9.84 4.58
N SER A 283 24.50 -10.34 5.29
CA SER A 283 25.09 -11.66 5.01
C SER A 283 24.09 -12.82 5.07
N GLY A 284 23.12 -12.76 6.00
CA GLY A 284 22.12 -13.81 6.17
C GLY A 284 21.08 -13.88 5.05
N ASP A 285 20.78 -12.76 4.42
CA ASP A 285 19.73 -12.66 3.39
C ASP A 285 20.25 -12.99 1.99
N ARG A 286 21.55 -12.78 1.75
CA ARG A 286 22.19 -12.94 0.44
C ARG A 286 22.03 -14.33 -0.16
N GLU A 287 22.25 -15.38 0.65
CA GLU A 287 22.15 -16.77 0.15
C GLU A 287 20.71 -17.17 -0.16
N ILE A 288 19.74 -16.68 0.63
CA ILE A 288 18.34 -16.96 0.42
C ILE A 288 17.89 -16.27 -0.88
N LEU A 289 18.24 -14.99 -1.05
CA LEU A 289 17.96 -14.21 -2.25
C LEU A 289 18.65 -14.80 -3.49
N ALA A 290 19.92 -15.19 -3.36
CA ALA A 290 20.67 -15.76 -4.48
C ALA A 290 19.99 -17.05 -5.01
N ARG A 291 19.50 -17.90 -4.13
CA ARG A 291 18.74 -19.10 -4.53
C ARG A 291 17.40 -18.76 -5.16
N LYS A 292 16.63 -17.83 -4.54
CA LYS A 292 15.29 -17.46 -4.98
C LYS A 292 15.29 -16.75 -6.34
N LEU A 293 16.21 -15.82 -6.52
CA LEU A 293 16.34 -14.99 -7.72
C LEU A 293 17.35 -15.56 -8.73
N LYS A 294 17.87 -16.77 -8.51
CA LYS A 294 18.85 -17.47 -9.36
C LYS A 294 20.08 -16.61 -9.69
N ILE A 295 20.59 -15.89 -8.70
CA ILE A 295 21.76 -15.01 -8.83
C ILE A 295 23.02 -15.87 -8.83
N SER A 296 23.91 -15.67 -9.81
CA SER A 296 25.19 -16.35 -9.85
C SER A 296 26.18 -15.78 -8.81
N LYS A 297 27.17 -16.59 -8.40
CA LYS A 297 28.22 -16.16 -7.45
C LYS A 297 28.96 -14.88 -7.89
N PRO A 298 29.30 -14.66 -9.17
CA PRO A 298 29.88 -13.39 -9.62
C PRO A 298 28.95 -12.20 -9.44
N GLN A 299 27.65 -12.37 -9.77
CA GLN A 299 26.65 -11.29 -9.63
C GLN A 299 26.42 -10.94 -8.17
N LEU A 300 26.45 -11.92 -7.26
CA LEU A 300 26.24 -11.70 -5.83
C LEU A 300 27.23 -10.69 -5.21
N LYS A 301 28.43 -10.54 -5.81
CA LYS A 301 29.43 -9.56 -5.37
C LYS A 301 28.93 -8.12 -5.44
N TYR A 302 28.03 -7.80 -6.38
CA TYR A 302 27.48 -6.45 -6.57
C TYR A 302 26.45 -6.05 -5.50
N VAL A 303 26.01 -6.97 -4.67
CA VAL A 303 25.12 -6.71 -3.53
C VAL A 303 25.76 -7.13 -2.19
N THR A 304 27.08 -7.37 -2.22
CA THR A 304 27.88 -7.74 -1.07
C THR A 304 28.93 -6.67 -0.87
N ASN A 305 28.84 -5.89 0.21
CA ASN A 305 29.76 -4.78 0.47
C ASN A 305 29.77 -3.71 -0.64
N SER A 306 28.66 -3.54 -1.35
CA SER A 306 28.49 -2.47 -2.32
C SER A 306 28.25 -1.12 -1.62
N ASN A 307 28.65 -0.04 -2.29
CA ASN A 307 28.43 1.30 -1.80
C ASN A 307 26.97 1.74 -1.96
N ALA A 308 26.61 2.90 -1.40
CA ALA A 308 25.32 3.51 -1.63
C ALA A 308 25.12 3.79 -3.14
N GLY A 309 23.95 3.42 -3.66
CA GLY A 309 23.63 3.56 -5.09
C GLY A 309 24.19 2.46 -6.00
N GLU A 310 24.79 1.42 -5.46
CA GLU A 310 25.29 0.27 -6.20
C GLU A 310 24.44 -0.98 -5.95
N GLY A 311 24.27 -1.83 -6.95
CA GLY A 311 23.47 -3.03 -6.79
C GLY A 311 23.22 -3.81 -8.08
N LEU A 312 22.15 -4.61 -8.08
CA LEU A 312 21.67 -5.39 -9.21
C LEU A 312 20.25 -4.94 -9.59
N LEU A 313 20.04 -4.75 -10.87
CA LEU A 313 18.73 -4.54 -11.48
C LEU A 313 18.33 -5.81 -12.23
N PHE A 314 17.17 -6.33 -11.88
CA PHE A 314 16.52 -7.42 -12.60
C PHE A 314 15.44 -6.84 -13.49
N PHE A 315 15.42 -7.28 -14.74
CA PHE A 315 14.38 -6.96 -15.71
C PHE A 315 14.08 -8.21 -16.53
N GLY A 316 12.95 -8.83 -16.26
CA GLY A 316 12.65 -10.15 -16.80
C GLY A 316 13.78 -11.16 -16.47
N ASN A 317 14.38 -11.75 -17.49
CA ASN A 317 15.49 -12.71 -17.32
C ASN A 317 16.88 -12.05 -17.27
N THR A 318 16.95 -10.73 -17.39
CA THR A 318 18.23 -10.00 -17.46
C THR A 318 18.59 -9.46 -16.07
N ILE A 319 19.81 -9.74 -15.63
CA ILE A 319 20.38 -9.23 -14.37
C ILE A 319 21.57 -8.35 -14.72
N VAL A 320 21.48 -7.06 -14.39
CA VAL A 320 22.51 -6.06 -14.74
C VAL A 320 23.02 -5.40 -13.45
N PRO A 321 24.33 -5.37 -13.22
CA PRO A 321 24.89 -4.53 -12.17
C PRO A 321 24.72 -3.05 -12.56
N PHE A 322 24.43 -2.21 -11.56
CA PHE A 322 24.29 -0.77 -11.78
C PHE A 322 25.04 0.03 -10.73
N ILE A 323 25.40 1.25 -11.11
CA ILE A 323 25.90 2.28 -10.23
C ILE A 323 25.11 3.54 -10.53
N ASP A 324 24.32 3.99 -9.57
CA ASP A 324 23.55 5.23 -9.62
C ASP A 324 23.94 6.12 -8.45
N LYS A 325 24.80 7.09 -8.70
CA LYS A 325 25.23 8.09 -7.71
C LYS A 325 24.37 9.32 -7.85
N PHE A 326 23.38 9.44 -6.99
CA PHE A 326 22.52 10.62 -6.97
C PHE A 326 23.37 11.88 -6.72
N PRO A 327 23.28 12.94 -7.54
CA PRO A 327 24.08 14.15 -7.38
C PRO A 327 23.77 14.87 -6.06
N LYS A 328 24.77 14.99 -5.22
CA LYS A 328 24.62 15.55 -3.86
C LYS A 328 24.43 17.07 -3.82
N ASP A 329 24.80 17.75 -4.88
CA ASP A 329 24.67 19.20 -5.08
C ASP A 329 23.26 19.64 -5.50
N THR A 330 22.35 18.67 -5.75
CA THR A 330 20.98 18.98 -6.13
C THR A 330 20.12 19.33 -4.93
N ILE A 331 19.15 20.26 -5.15
CA ILE A 331 18.13 20.60 -4.15
C ILE A 331 17.36 19.37 -3.72
N LEU A 332 17.09 18.44 -4.64
CA LEU A 332 16.36 17.21 -4.36
C LEU A 332 17.15 16.31 -3.38
N TYR A 333 18.47 16.15 -3.58
CA TYR A 333 19.31 15.40 -2.65
C TYR A 333 19.29 16.01 -1.25
N GLN A 334 19.52 17.34 -1.15
CA GLN A 334 19.55 18.06 0.13
C GLN A 334 18.24 17.93 0.92
N LYS A 335 17.13 17.79 0.22
CA LYS A 335 15.80 17.64 0.81
C LYS A 335 15.42 16.20 1.14
N MET A 336 16.05 15.22 0.50
CA MET A 336 15.78 13.79 0.71
C MET A 336 16.82 13.09 1.60
N THR A 337 17.98 13.72 1.86
CA THR A 337 19.00 13.11 2.70
C THR A 337 18.52 13.03 4.14
N THR A 338 18.69 11.84 4.74
CA THR A 338 18.42 11.60 6.17
C THR A 338 19.70 11.53 7.00
N LYS A 339 20.84 11.78 6.37
CA LYS A 339 22.15 11.75 7.06
C LYS A 339 22.30 13.01 7.91
N PRO A 340 22.49 12.88 9.25
CA PRO A 340 22.58 14.04 10.14
C PRO A 340 23.66 15.05 9.73
N GLU A 341 24.79 14.55 9.18
CA GLU A 341 25.91 15.38 8.72
C GLU A 341 25.62 16.14 7.41
N GLU A 342 24.61 15.76 6.66
CA GLU A 342 24.23 16.36 5.38
C GLU A 342 22.95 17.21 5.47
N VAL A 343 22.22 17.14 6.60
CA VAL A 343 21.02 17.95 6.85
C VAL A 343 21.47 19.34 7.32
N ARG A 344 21.25 20.37 6.50
CA ARG A 344 21.54 21.78 6.80
C ARG A 344 20.27 22.56 7.09
#